data_dfb6497046a825601c25ba6f364c11fc
#
_entry.id   dfb6497046a825601c25ba6f364c11fc
#
_cell.length_a   1.000
_cell.length_b   1.000
_cell.length_c   1.000
_cell.angle_alpha   90.00
_cell.angle_beta   90.00
_cell.angle_gamma   90.00
#
_symmetry.space_group_name_H-M   'P 1'
#
loop_
_entity.id
_entity.type
_entity.pdbx_description
1 polymer ?
#
loop_
_entity_poly.entity_id
_entity_poly.type
_entity_poly.pdbx_seq_one_letter_code
_entity_poly.pdbx_strand_id
1 'polypeptide(L)'
;MRTAAMIKRVLTEMLRDKRTLALMFLAPLLILTLMYFLFQSNTDQTASLGVRNVDSTLVKAIKNNHIKFHQVSSNASAEQVIRDHDYAGLIAQKGNKITLTLQNSDQSKSVILKQSLQQAQIKLKMQAAGTAIKAQQKALKAQQQAIKKMQQALAAASQRSAAQSPTAARQQQAAQPQTSPAPANKPKGATNYTVNTHYLYGSSDSTFFDTLLPIMIGFVVFFFVFLISGIALLRERTTGTLNRLLATPVKRGEIISGYLAGYGIFALIQTLLIVGFSIYAFKIQILGSIWNMLLINILLAFVALAMGLFISTFAQSEFQMVQFIPVVVIPQIFFSGIIPIDQMANWLQPVARIMPLYYGASAMSNVIEKGFTFMDILPKLGILIGFAALFLIFNIMSMRRYRQV
;
A
#
# COMPACT_ATOMS: atom_id res chain seq x y z
N MET A 1 35.66 -26.55 -16.49
CA MET A 1 36.72 -25.55 -16.63
C MET A 1 36.37 -24.40 -17.58
N ARG A 2 35.79 -24.63 -18.79
CA ARG A 2 35.50 -23.55 -19.78
C ARG A 2 34.47 -22.53 -19.31
N THR A 3 33.35 -22.98 -18.75
CA THR A 3 32.32 -22.09 -18.17
C THR A 3 32.88 -21.22 -17.05
N ALA A 4 33.72 -21.77 -16.16
CA ALA A 4 34.37 -20.99 -15.09
C ALA A 4 35.29 -19.89 -15.64
N ALA A 5 36.03 -20.15 -16.72
CA ALA A 5 36.83 -19.14 -17.40
C ALA A 5 35.96 -18.01 -17.98
N MET A 6 34.78 -18.35 -18.54
CA MET A 6 33.81 -17.36 -19.02
C MET A 6 33.25 -16.52 -17.88
N ILE A 7 32.86 -17.15 -16.78
CA ILE A 7 32.38 -16.42 -15.57
C ILE A 7 33.45 -15.44 -15.10
N LYS A 8 34.70 -15.91 -14.91
CA LYS A 8 35.81 -15.04 -14.47
C LYS A 8 36.02 -13.86 -15.42
N ARG A 9 35.92 -14.10 -16.71
CA ARG A 9 36.04 -13.05 -17.74
C ARG A 9 34.94 -12.01 -17.58
N VAL A 10 33.66 -12.42 -17.54
CA VAL A 10 32.50 -11.52 -17.40
C VAL A 10 32.63 -10.71 -16.09
N LEU A 11 33.01 -11.36 -14.99
CA LEU A 11 33.22 -10.67 -13.70
C LEU A 11 34.34 -9.61 -13.81
N THR A 12 35.47 -9.97 -14.45
CA THR A 12 36.60 -9.02 -14.59
C THR A 12 36.22 -7.85 -15.50
N GLU A 13 35.51 -8.08 -16.57
CA GLU A 13 35.02 -7.06 -17.51
C GLU A 13 34.09 -6.08 -16.82
N MET A 14 33.07 -6.59 -16.10
CA MET A 14 32.12 -5.77 -15.34
C MET A 14 32.80 -4.98 -14.22
N LEU A 15 33.73 -5.57 -13.46
CA LEU A 15 34.45 -4.87 -12.40
C LEU A 15 35.34 -3.72 -12.92
N ARG A 16 35.77 -3.79 -14.17
CA ARG A 16 36.53 -2.70 -14.83
C ARG A 16 35.63 -1.58 -15.35
N ASP A 17 34.37 -1.86 -15.66
CA ASP A 17 33.41 -0.87 -16.13
C ASP A 17 32.67 -0.21 -14.95
N LYS A 18 33.37 0.74 -14.30
CA LYS A 18 32.84 1.47 -13.13
C LYS A 18 31.54 2.22 -13.43
N ARG A 19 31.33 2.67 -14.69
CA ARG A 19 30.11 3.40 -15.09
C ARG A 19 28.90 2.50 -15.10
N THR A 20 29.03 1.32 -15.71
CA THR A 20 27.95 0.32 -15.73
C THR A 20 27.65 -0.20 -14.33
N LEU A 21 28.69 -0.41 -13.49
CA LEU A 21 28.46 -0.79 -12.08
C LEU A 21 27.73 0.29 -11.29
N ALA A 22 28.13 1.57 -11.44
CA ALA A 22 27.43 2.67 -10.77
C ALA A 22 25.98 2.75 -11.21
N LEU A 23 25.68 2.61 -12.49
CA LEU A 23 24.33 2.60 -13.03
C LEU A 23 23.52 1.41 -12.51
N MET A 24 24.14 0.25 -12.40
CA MET A 24 23.47 -0.98 -11.94
C MET A 24 23.10 -0.91 -10.45
N PHE A 25 23.94 -0.33 -9.61
CA PHE A 25 23.73 -0.35 -8.16
C PHE A 25 23.13 0.96 -7.62
N LEU A 26 23.60 2.12 -8.12
CA LEU A 26 23.19 3.42 -7.58
C LEU A 26 21.84 3.89 -8.17
N ALA A 27 21.64 3.72 -9.48
CA ALA A 27 20.42 4.20 -10.12
C ALA A 27 19.13 3.52 -9.57
N PRO A 28 19.10 2.19 -9.32
CA PRO A 28 17.96 1.56 -8.63
C PRO A 28 17.62 2.20 -7.29
N LEU A 29 18.61 2.46 -6.46
CA LEU A 29 18.42 3.04 -5.14
C LEU A 29 17.91 4.48 -5.23
N LEU A 30 18.45 5.26 -6.19
CA LEU A 30 18.00 6.62 -6.43
C LEU A 30 16.53 6.64 -6.90
N ILE A 31 16.15 5.75 -7.83
CA ILE A 31 14.76 5.65 -8.30
C ILE A 31 13.83 5.29 -7.15
N LEU A 32 14.14 4.29 -6.35
CA LEU A 32 13.30 3.89 -5.20
C LEU A 32 13.21 5.01 -4.16
N THR A 33 14.31 5.74 -3.91
CA THR A 33 14.31 6.88 -2.99
C THR A 33 13.46 8.03 -3.52
N LEU A 34 13.56 8.34 -4.81
CA LEU A 34 12.72 9.36 -5.44
C LEU A 34 11.24 9.00 -5.36
N MET A 35 10.91 7.74 -5.64
CA MET A 35 9.54 7.21 -5.53
C MET A 35 9.02 7.31 -4.09
N TYR A 36 9.85 6.99 -3.09
CA TYR A 36 9.49 7.15 -1.69
C TYR A 36 9.04 8.58 -1.37
N PHE A 37 9.84 9.59 -1.73
CA PHE A 37 9.49 10.99 -1.49
C PHE A 37 8.26 11.45 -2.30
N LEU A 38 8.09 10.94 -3.52
CA LEU A 38 6.99 11.31 -4.40
C LEU A 38 5.64 10.77 -3.88
N PHE A 39 5.62 9.54 -3.38
CA PHE A 39 4.37 8.86 -2.98
C PHE A 39 4.05 8.95 -1.49
N GLN A 40 4.89 9.56 -0.68
CA GLN A 40 4.62 9.76 0.74
C GLN A 40 3.39 10.66 1.02
N SER A 41 2.86 11.37 0.02
CA SER A 41 1.90 12.47 0.16
C SER A 41 0.56 12.31 -0.59
N ASN A 42 0.19 11.17 -1.19
CA ASN A 42 -1.00 11.07 -2.06
C ASN A 42 -2.24 10.49 -1.37
N THR A 43 -3.31 11.32 -1.24
CA THR A 43 -4.59 11.00 -0.57
C THR A 43 -5.85 11.08 -1.46
N ASP A 44 -5.74 11.16 -2.79
CA ASP A 44 -6.91 11.38 -3.68
C ASP A 44 -7.55 10.09 -4.24
N GLN A 45 -7.86 9.11 -3.39
CA GLN A 45 -8.54 7.88 -3.83
C GLN A 45 -9.94 7.74 -3.24
N THR A 46 -10.84 7.00 -3.93
CA THR A 46 -12.17 6.63 -3.40
C THR A 46 -12.12 5.26 -2.74
N ALA A 47 -12.65 5.16 -1.52
CA ALA A 47 -12.72 3.92 -0.76
C ALA A 47 -14.15 3.35 -0.71
N SER A 48 -14.31 2.04 -0.92
CA SER A 48 -15.57 1.31 -0.72
C SER A 48 -15.66 0.81 0.72
N LEU A 49 -16.72 1.19 1.45
CA LEU A 49 -16.95 0.83 2.85
C LEU A 49 -18.22 0.01 2.99
N GLY A 50 -18.08 -1.24 3.46
CA GLY A 50 -19.20 -2.05 3.90
C GLY A 50 -19.74 -1.54 5.23
N VAL A 51 -21.07 -1.43 5.37
CA VAL A 51 -21.74 -0.94 6.56
C VAL A 51 -22.68 -2.02 7.11
N ARG A 52 -22.48 -2.42 8.39
CA ARG A 52 -23.30 -3.44 9.06
C ARG A 52 -23.85 -2.91 10.37
N ASN A 53 -25.17 -2.78 10.49
CA ASN A 53 -25.88 -2.35 11.69
C ASN A 53 -25.34 -1.03 12.29
N VAL A 54 -25.00 -0.06 11.45
CA VAL A 54 -24.45 1.24 11.87
C VAL A 54 -25.56 2.29 11.89
N ASP A 55 -25.54 3.13 12.91
CA ASP A 55 -26.48 4.23 13.07
C ASP A 55 -26.43 5.20 11.87
N SER A 56 -27.58 5.55 11.34
CA SER A 56 -27.70 6.47 10.19
C SER A 56 -27.03 7.82 10.42
N THR A 57 -26.98 8.28 11.68
CA THR A 57 -26.32 9.54 12.08
C THR A 57 -24.82 9.46 11.88
N LEU A 58 -24.21 8.31 12.25
CA LEU A 58 -22.78 8.06 12.04
C LEU A 58 -22.44 7.91 10.55
N VAL A 59 -23.25 7.17 9.79
CA VAL A 59 -23.07 7.02 8.35
C VAL A 59 -23.12 8.38 7.64
N LYS A 60 -24.09 9.25 8.01
CA LYS A 60 -24.18 10.62 7.47
C LYS A 60 -22.98 11.48 7.87
N ALA A 61 -22.41 11.27 9.05
CA ALA A 61 -21.24 12.02 9.52
C ALA A 61 -19.97 11.60 8.78
N ILE A 62 -19.83 10.31 8.44
CA ILE A 62 -18.70 9.75 7.67
C ILE A 62 -18.81 10.09 6.19
N LYS A 63 -20.03 10.33 5.66
CA LYS A 63 -20.28 10.53 4.22
C LYS A 63 -19.41 11.65 3.67
N ASN A 64 -18.52 11.27 2.72
CA ASN A 64 -17.58 12.12 2.01
C ASN A 64 -17.58 11.70 0.53
N ASN A 65 -17.15 12.59 -0.37
CA ASN A 65 -17.07 12.31 -1.81
C ASN A 65 -16.09 11.17 -2.15
N HIS A 66 -15.18 10.84 -1.22
CA HIS A 66 -14.18 9.80 -1.37
C HIS A 66 -14.60 8.43 -0.79
N ILE A 67 -15.84 8.28 -0.31
CA ILE A 67 -16.32 7.03 0.29
C ILE A 67 -17.62 6.57 -0.38
N LYS A 68 -17.62 5.35 -0.93
CA LYS A 68 -18.80 4.65 -1.41
C LYS A 68 -19.30 3.68 -0.35
N PHE A 69 -20.56 3.80 0.08
CA PHE A 69 -21.16 2.96 1.10
C PHE A 69 -21.92 1.80 0.47
N HIS A 70 -21.73 0.59 1.02
CA HIS A 70 -22.45 -0.62 0.65
C HIS A 70 -23.05 -1.23 1.91
N GLN A 71 -24.39 -1.41 1.94
CA GLN A 71 -25.03 -2.10 3.05
C GLN A 71 -24.77 -3.60 2.99
N VAL A 72 -24.35 -4.17 4.11
CA VAL A 72 -24.04 -5.58 4.25
C VAL A 72 -24.99 -6.20 5.28
N SER A 73 -25.87 -7.08 4.81
CA SER A 73 -26.81 -7.83 5.65
C SER A 73 -26.33 -9.25 5.99
N SER A 74 -25.18 -9.67 5.48
CA SER A 74 -24.62 -11.01 5.71
C SER A 74 -24.10 -11.17 7.15
N ASN A 75 -24.36 -12.33 7.76
CA ASN A 75 -23.77 -12.75 9.06
C ASN A 75 -22.36 -13.35 8.93
N ALA A 76 -21.80 -13.38 7.70
CA ALA A 76 -20.44 -13.85 7.47
C ALA A 76 -19.42 -13.02 8.25
N SER A 77 -18.22 -13.57 8.47
CA SER A 77 -17.14 -12.84 9.13
C SER A 77 -16.78 -11.55 8.37
N ALA A 78 -16.31 -10.51 9.08
CA ALA A 78 -15.94 -9.27 8.44
C ALA A 78 -14.87 -9.48 7.35
N GLU A 79 -13.94 -10.39 7.61
CA GLU A 79 -12.87 -10.76 6.68
C GLU A 79 -13.39 -11.40 5.39
N GLN A 80 -14.35 -12.32 5.49
CA GLN A 80 -14.96 -12.96 4.32
C GLN A 80 -15.66 -11.93 3.44
N VAL A 81 -16.50 -11.06 4.05
CA VAL A 81 -17.22 -10.03 3.31
C VAL A 81 -16.29 -9.06 2.60
N ILE A 82 -15.18 -8.67 3.26
CA ILE A 82 -14.17 -7.79 2.66
C ILE A 82 -13.49 -8.47 1.48
N ARG A 83 -13.15 -9.76 1.59
CA ARG A 83 -12.49 -10.52 0.51
C ARG A 83 -13.40 -10.78 -0.68
N ASP A 84 -14.67 -11.16 -0.42
CA ASP A 84 -15.61 -11.55 -1.46
C ASP A 84 -16.09 -10.37 -2.32
N HIS A 85 -16.15 -9.17 -1.72
CA HIS A 85 -16.64 -7.96 -2.39
C HIS A 85 -15.56 -6.90 -2.66
N ASP A 86 -14.30 -7.19 -2.34
CA ASP A 86 -13.15 -6.27 -2.46
C ASP A 86 -13.40 -4.89 -1.82
N TYR A 87 -14.04 -4.89 -0.63
CA TYR A 87 -14.24 -3.66 0.12
C TYR A 87 -12.95 -3.21 0.79
N ALA A 88 -12.66 -1.90 0.76
CA ALA A 88 -11.52 -1.32 1.47
C ALA A 88 -11.62 -1.47 3.00
N GLY A 89 -12.86 -1.65 3.51
CA GLY A 89 -13.12 -1.95 4.89
C GLY A 89 -14.58 -2.22 5.18
N LEU A 90 -14.86 -2.72 6.38
CA LEU A 90 -16.20 -2.95 6.92
C LEU A 90 -16.33 -2.29 8.28
N ILE A 91 -17.37 -1.47 8.44
CA ILE A 91 -17.72 -0.89 9.72
C ILE A 91 -18.95 -1.62 10.29
N ALA A 92 -18.82 -2.09 11.53
CA ALA A 92 -19.91 -2.74 12.27
C ALA A 92 -20.10 -2.05 13.62
N GLN A 93 -21.34 -1.83 14.01
CA GLN A 93 -21.69 -1.23 15.30
C GLN A 93 -22.42 -2.22 16.18
N LYS A 94 -21.99 -2.32 17.45
CA LYS A 94 -22.67 -3.06 18.52
C LYS A 94 -22.81 -2.17 19.73
N GLY A 95 -23.99 -1.53 19.87
CA GLY A 95 -24.22 -0.51 20.90
C GLY A 95 -23.29 0.71 20.70
N ASN A 96 -22.47 1.01 21.69
CA ASN A 96 -21.49 2.13 21.65
C ASN A 96 -20.12 1.73 21.07
N LYS A 97 -19.89 0.46 20.79
CA LYS A 97 -18.64 -0.03 20.21
C LYS A 97 -18.74 -0.08 18.69
N ILE A 98 -17.80 0.56 18.02
CA ILE A 98 -17.64 0.52 16.57
C ILE A 98 -16.39 -0.32 16.29
N THR A 99 -16.54 -1.33 15.46
CA THR A 99 -15.43 -2.11 14.93
C THR A 99 -15.24 -1.74 13.47
N LEU A 100 -14.07 -1.21 13.14
CA LEU A 100 -13.65 -0.94 11.78
C LEU A 100 -12.63 -2.00 11.37
N THR A 101 -13.01 -2.90 10.47
CA THR A 101 -12.10 -3.89 9.88
C THR A 101 -11.65 -3.35 8.53
N LEU A 102 -10.35 -3.18 8.34
CA LEU A 102 -9.76 -2.66 7.12
C LEU A 102 -9.10 -3.78 6.34
N GLN A 103 -9.29 -3.83 5.02
CA GLN A 103 -8.56 -4.73 4.15
C GLN A 103 -7.06 -4.41 4.19
N ASN A 104 -6.73 -3.12 4.12
CA ASN A 104 -5.38 -2.56 4.23
C ASN A 104 -4.37 -3.10 3.19
N SER A 105 -4.87 -3.69 2.11
CA SER A 105 -4.06 -4.01 0.93
C SER A 105 -3.78 -2.75 0.09
N ASP A 106 -4.70 -1.79 0.12
CA ASP A 106 -4.53 -0.43 -0.40
C ASP A 106 -4.66 0.56 0.77
N GLN A 107 -3.52 1.03 1.20
CA GLN A 107 -3.43 1.84 2.40
C GLN A 107 -3.98 3.24 2.24
N SER A 108 -3.95 3.80 1.03
CA SER A 108 -4.58 5.10 0.76
C SER A 108 -6.07 5.05 1.09
N LYS A 109 -6.76 3.96 0.70
CA LYS A 109 -8.16 3.75 1.04
C LYS A 109 -8.37 3.58 2.55
N SER A 110 -7.46 2.87 3.23
CA SER A 110 -7.51 2.66 4.67
C SER A 110 -7.31 3.97 5.45
N VAL A 111 -6.40 4.83 5.01
CA VAL A 111 -6.17 6.17 5.60
C VAL A 111 -7.40 7.05 5.44
N ILE A 112 -8.03 7.07 4.25
CA ILE A 112 -9.27 7.81 4.00
C ILE A 112 -10.38 7.36 4.95
N LEU A 113 -10.57 6.05 5.12
CA LEU A 113 -11.60 5.50 6.02
C LEU A 113 -11.34 5.86 7.48
N LYS A 114 -10.09 5.75 7.95
CA LYS A 114 -9.71 6.16 9.32
C LYS A 114 -9.95 7.64 9.58
N GLN A 115 -9.43 8.49 8.70
CA GLN A 115 -9.57 9.95 8.84
C GLN A 115 -11.03 10.38 8.81
N SER A 116 -11.83 9.82 7.91
CA SER A 116 -13.26 10.12 7.81
C SER A 116 -14.02 9.68 9.05
N LEU A 117 -13.67 8.53 9.64
CA LEU A 117 -14.28 8.07 10.89
C LEU A 117 -13.87 8.95 12.08
N GLN A 118 -12.61 9.37 12.16
CA GLN A 118 -12.13 10.30 13.20
C GLN A 118 -12.81 11.66 13.09
N GLN A 119 -12.90 12.21 11.88
CA GLN A 119 -13.61 13.47 11.62
C GLN A 119 -15.09 13.38 11.97
N ALA A 120 -15.75 12.26 11.64
CA ALA A 120 -17.14 12.01 12.01
C ALA A 120 -17.33 12.00 13.54
N GLN A 121 -16.43 11.36 14.28
CA GLN A 121 -16.46 11.35 15.74
C GLN A 121 -16.31 12.76 16.33
N ILE A 122 -15.35 13.54 15.82
CA ILE A 122 -15.13 14.93 16.25
C ILE A 122 -16.39 15.75 15.98
N LYS A 123 -16.96 15.63 14.76
CA LYS A 123 -18.19 16.34 14.36
C LYS A 123 -19.37 16.00 15.27
N LEU A 124 -19.58 14.72 15.58
CA LEU A 124 -20.64 14.29 16.48
C LEU A 124 -20.42 14.79 17.92
N LYS A 125 -19.18 14.76 18.44
CA LYS A 125 -18.85 15.33 19.75
C LYS A 125 -19.09 16.83 19.79
N MET A 126 -18.73 17.58 18.76
CA MET A 126 -18.97 19.01 18.66
C MET A 126 -20.47 19.33 18.58
N GLN A 127 -21.26 18.57 17.83
CA GLN A 127 -22.71 18.72 17.78
C GLN A 127 -23.37 18.45 19.16
N ALA A 128 -22.93 17.37 19.82
CA ALA A 128 -23.41 17.06 21.17
C ALA A 128 -23.06 18.17 22.19
N ALA A 129 -21.84 18.70 22.14
CA ALA A 129 -21.43 19.84 22.98
C ALA A 129 -22.25 21.08 22.65
N GLY A 130 -22.48 21.39 21.39
CA GLY A 130 -23.31 22.53 20.98
C GLY A 130 -24.77 22.42 21.45
N THR A 131 -25.37 21.23 21.42
CA THR A 131 -26.72 21.00 21.96
C THR A 131 -26.76 21.11 23.48
N ALA A 132 -25.73 20.59 24.16
CA ALA A 132 -25.60 20.73 25.62
C ALA A 132 -25.48 22.21 26.06
N ILE A 133 -24.66 23.01 25.37
CA ILE A 133 -24.50 24.44 25.62
C ILE A 133 -25.84 25.20 25.42
N LYS A 134 -26.57 24.92 24.34
CA LYS A 134 -27.88 25.50 24.08
C LYS A 134 -28.91 25.12 25.14
N ALA A 135 -28.91 23.88 25.62
CA ALA A 135 -29.76 23.43 26.70
C ALA A 135 -29.43 24.15 28.02
N GLN A 136 -28.14 24.30 28.32
CA GLN A 136 -27.66 25.01 29.51
C GLN A 136 -28.00 26.51 29.47
N GLN A 137 -27.87 27.17 28.31
CA GLN A 137 -28.30 28.56 28.12
C GLN A 137 -29.81 28.74 28.32
N LYS A 138 -30.62 27.78 27.81
CA LYS A 138 -32.07 27.78 28.02
C LYS A 138 -32.44 27.64 29.51
N ALA A 139 -31.75 26.73 30.22
CA ALA A 139 -31.95 26.56 31.67
C ALA A 139 -31.56 27.82 32.46
N LEU A 140 -30.42 28.45 32.09
CA LEU A 140 -29.96 29.68 32.73
C LEU A 140 -30.95 30.84 32.52
N LYS A 141 -31.50 30.99 31.31
CA LYS A 141 -32.54 31.99 31.02
C LYS A 141 -33.83 31.74 31.83
N ALA A 142 -34.23 30.46 31.96
CA ALA A 142 -35.37 30.10 32.81
C ALA A 142 -35.14 30.42 34.30
N GLN A 143 -33.95 30.15 34.82
CA GLN A 143 -33.57 30.54 36.21
C GLN A 143 -33.58 32.05 36.39
N GLN A 144 -33.03 32.83 35.46
CA GLN A 144 -33.06 34.29 35.52
C GLN A 144 -34.49 34.83 35.52
N GLN A 145 -35.39 34.25 34.71
CA GLN A 145 -36.82 34.63 34.75
C GLN A 145 -37.50 34.27 36.05
N ALA A 146 -37.18 33.12 36.63
CA ALA A 146 -37.71 32.72 37.95
C ALA A 146 -37.21 33.66 39.05
N ILE A 147 -35.95 34.03 39.05
CA ILE A 147 -35.37 35.02 39.99
C ILE A 147 -36.04 36.38 39.84
N LYS A 148 -36.26 36.87 38.62
CA LYS A 148 -36.98 38.13 38.41
C LYS A 148 -38.42 38.09 38.91
N LYS A 149 -39.15 36.98 38.68
CA LYS A 149 -40.51 36.80 39.22
C LYS A 149 -40.51 36.77 40.76
N MET A 150 -39.53 36.11 41.36
CA MET A 150 -39.39 36.07 42.81
C MET A 150 -39.06 37.45 43.39
N GLN A 151 -38.18 38.23 42.77
CA GLN A 151 -37.89 39.62 43.18
C GLN A 151 -39.11 40.50 43.04
N GLN A 152 -39.91 40.39 42.00
CA GLN A 152 -41.16 41.14 41.85
C GLN A 152 -42.18 40.74 42.88
N ALA A 153 -42.29 39.46 43.23
CA ALA A 153 -43.19 38.98 44.28
C ALA A 153 -42.75 39.49 45.66
N LEU A 154 -41.43 39.50 45.96
CA LEU A 154 -40.87 40.09 47.18
C LEU A 154 -41.10 41.58 47.26
N ALA A 155 -40.91 42.32 46.19
CA ALA A 155 -41.20 43.76 46.13
C ALA A 155 -42.69 44.05 46.34
N ALA A 156 -43.58 43.26 45.75
CA ALA A 156 -45.04 43.38 45.99
C ALA A 156 -45.45 43.01 47.45
N ALA A 157 -44.78 42.02 48.05
CA ALA A 157 -45.01 41.64 49.43
C ALA A 157 -44.53 42.75 50.45
N SER A 158 -43.37 43.36 50.19
CA SER A 158 -42.83 44.43 50.95
C SER A 158 -43.69 45.71 50.87
N GLN A 159 -44.32 46.01 49.77
CA GLN A 159 -45.29 47.09 49.61
C GLN A 159 -46.61 46.82 50.38
N ARG A 160 -47.03 45.53 50.48
CA ARG A 160 -48.22 45.16 51.27
C ARG A 160 -47.97 45.19 52.80
N SER A 161 -46.77 44.87 53.26
CA SER A 161 -46.39 44.93 54.67
C SER A 161 -46.14 46.36 55.18
N ALA A 162 -45.89 47.34 54.29
CA ALA A 162 -45.79 48.75 54.61
C ALA A 162 -47.17 49.41 54.87
N ALA A 163 -48.27 48.75 54.50
CA ALA A 163 -49.65 49.25 54.63
C ALA A 163 -50.42 48.68 55.85
N GLN A 164 -49.82 47.84 56.72
CA GLN A 164 -50.44 47.28 57.91
C GLN A 164 -49.53 47.42 59.14
N SER A 165 -50.10 48.00 60.19
CA SER A 165 -49.51 48.38 61.46
C SER A 165 -48.63 47.35 62.19
N PRO A 166 -47.73 47.81 63.13
CA PRO A 166 -46.64 47.01 63.71
C PRO A 166 -47.09 46.24 64.92
N THR A 167 -47.62 45.06 64.84
CA THR A 167 -47.75 44.15 65.96
C THR A 167 -47.81 42.69 65.53
N ALA A 168 -46.67 42.16 65.19
CA ALA A 168 -46.38 40.69 65.11
C ALA A 168 -45.00 40.40 64.64
N ALA A 169 -43.98 41.00 65.25
CA ALA A 169 -42.61 40.63 65.03
C ALA A 169 -42.14 39.71 66.15
N ARG A 170 -42.53 38.44 66.09
CA ARG A 170 -41.88 37.36 66.83
C ARG A 170 -42.61 36.04 66.52
N GLN A 171 -42.17 35.35 65.50
CA GLN A 171 -42.23 33.90 65.30
C GLN A 171 -42.35 33.59 63.83
N GLN A 172 -41.24 33.63 63.13
CA GLN A 172 -41.03 32.88 61.90
C GLN A 172 -39.51 32.85 61.54
N GLN A 173 -38.76 32.28 62.46
CA GLN A 173 -37.44 31.80 62.23
C GLN A 173 -37.58 30.30 62.18
N ALA A 174 -37.68 29.72 60.96
CA ALA A 174 -37.41 28.35 60.60
C ALA A 174 -38.24 27.90 59.35
N ALA A 175 -37.83 28.29 58.18
CA ALA A 175 -38.04 27.48 57.00
C ALA A 175 -37.05 27.99 55.89
N GLN A 176 -35.83 27.55 55.98
CA GLN A 176 -34.97 27.57 54.82
C GLN A 176 -35.54 26.52 53.81
N PRO A 177 -35.92 26.89 52.61
CA PRO A 177 -36.15 25.89 51.61
C PRO A 177 -34.78 25.32 51.21
N GLN A 178 -34.50 24.11 51.66
CA GLN A 178 -33.47 23.30 51.08
C GLN A 178 -33.90 22.98 49.62
N THR A 179 -33.46 23.80 48.70
CA THR A 179 -33.45 23.43 47.29
C THR A 179 -32.30 22.45 47.07
N SER A 180 -32.57 21.17 47.30
CA SER A 180 -31.73 20.11 46.74
C SER A 180 -31.62 20.35 45.23
N PRO A 181 -30.40 20.40 44.68
CA PRO A 181 -30.26 20.47 43.23
C PRO A 181 -30.88 19.20 42.64
N ALA A 182 -31.95 19.37 41.89
CA ALA A 182 -32.48 18.26 41.07
C ALA A 182 -31.33 17.64 40.29
N PRO A 183 -31.26 16.30 40.22
CA PRO A 183 -30.20 15.65 39.50
C PRO A 183 -30.21 16.15 38.04
N ALA A 184 -29.13 16.80 37.65
CA ALA A 184 -28.95 17.25 36.29
C ALA A 184 -29.15 16.06 35.37
N ASN A 185 -30.30 16.02 34.68
CA ASN A 185 -30.56 15.08 33.63
C ASN A 185 -29.38 15.17 32.66
N LYS A 186 -28.51 14.17 32.70
CA LYS A 186 -27.43 14.03 31.72
C LYS A 186 -28.07 14.11 30.33
N PRO A 187 -27.64 15.03 29.47
CA PRO A 187 -28.23 15.15 28.15
C PRO A 187 -28.06 13.81 27.42
N LYS A 188 -29.17 13.18 27.07
CA LYS A 188 -29.22 12.05 26.13
C LYS A 188 -28.75 12.57 24.80
N GLY A 189 -27.45 12.42 24.47
CA GLY A 189 -26.97 12.94 23.21
C GLY A 189 -25.48 12.77 22.89
N ALA A 190 -24.63 12.54 23.87
CA ALA A 190 -23.23 12.29 23.60
C ALA A 190 -22.97 10.78 23.62
N THR A 191 -23.24 10.11 22.52
CA THR A 191 -22.79 8.72 22.33
C THR A 191 -21.27 8.73 22.12
N ASN A 192 -20.52 8.44 23.17
CA ASN A 192 -19.07 8.23 23.06
C ASN A 192 -18.87 6.87 22.39
N TYR A 193 -18.58 6.89 21.10
CA TYR A 193 -18.22 5.68 20.36
C TYR A 193 -16.77 5.30 20.67
N THR A 194 -16.56 4.06 21.08
CA THR A 194 -15.23 3.46 21.18
C THR A 194 -14.95 2.74 19.87
N VAL A 195 -13.89 3.14 19.16
CA VAL A 195 -13.49 2.54 17.90
C VAL A 195 -12.37 1.55 18.12
N ASN A 196 -12.58 0.32 17.71
CA ASN A 196 -11.57 -0.71 17.60
C ASN A 196 -11.27 -0.91 16.12
N THR A 197 -10.02 -0.72 15.70
CA THR A 197 -9.60 -0.92 14.31
C THR A 197 -8.86 -2.25 14.21
N HIS A 198 -9.33 -3.12 13.31
CA HIS A 198 -8.67 -4.37 12.93
C HIS A 198 -8.17 -4.25 11.51
N TYR A 199 -6.95 -4.74 11.27
CA TYR A 199 -6.33 -4.78 9.94
C TYR A 199 -6.30 -6.22 9.45
N LEU A 200 -6.76 -6.45 8.22
CA LEU A 200 -6.69 -7.75 7.57
C LEU A 200 -5.26 -8.01 7.08
N TYR A 201 -4.63 -6.99 6.53
CA TYR A 201 -3.25 -6.98 6.07
C TYR A 201 -2.53 -5.71 6.55
N GLY A 202 -1.20 -5.80 6.79
CA GLY A 202 -0.39 -4.64 7.18
C GLY A 202 -0.65 -4.11 8.61
N SER A 203 -0.31 -2.85 8.83
CA SER A 203 -0.42 -2.17 10.13
C SER A 203 -1.05 -0.77 10.02
N SER A 204 -1.18 -0.10 11.18
CA SER A 204 -1.69 1.29 11.24
C SER A 204 -0.85 2.31 10.48
N ASP A 205 0.43 2.03 10.30
CA ASP A 205 1.43 2.98 9.82
C ASP A 205 1.82 2.78 8.35
N SER A 206 1.18 1.78 7.68
CA SER A 206 1.44 1.48 6.29
C SER A 206 0.99 2.63 5.37
N THR A 207 1.77 2.94 4.33
CA THR A 207 1.52 4.02 3.36
C THR A 207 1.23 3.47 1.96
N PHE A 208 0.72 4.30 1.03
CA PHE A 208 0.54 3.92 -0.38
C PHE A 208 1.86 3.46 -1.02
N PHE A 209 2.96 4.05 -0.60
CA PHE A 209 4.29 3.63 -1.02
C PHE A 209 4.57 2.17 -0.66
N ASP A 210 4.16 1.72 0.53
CA ASP A 210 4.39 0.34 0.98
C ASP A 210 3.69 -0.70 0.09
N THR A 211 2.55 -0.34 -0.50
CA THR A 211 1.85 -1.19 -1.49
C THR A 211 2.55 -1.19 -2.86
N LEU A 212 3.10 -0.05 -3.28
CA LEU A 212 3.82 0.03 -4.55
C LEU A 212 5.24 -0.56 -4.46
N LEU A 213 5.86 -0.47 -3.30
CA LEU A 213 7.26 -0.83 -3.10
C LEU A 213 7.59 -2.27 -3.51
N PRO A 214 6.79 -3.31 -3.17
CA PRO A 214 7.04 -4.67 -3.64
C PRO A 214 7.12 -4.77 -5.16
N ILE A 215 6.19 -4.12 -5.85
CA ILE A 215 6.12 -4.07 -7.31
C ILE A 215 7.35 -3.35 -7.87
N MET A 216 7.71 -2.22 -7.27
CA MET A 216 8.85 -1.41 -7.69
C MET A 216 10.19 -2.11 -7.46
N ILE A 217 10.37 -2.84 -6.36
CA ILE A 217 11.56 -3.65 -6.12
C ILE A 217 11.74 -4.68 -7.27
N GLY A 218 10.68 -5.43 -7.58
CA GLY A 218 10.71 -6.39 -8.68
C GLY A 218 10.98 -5.73 -10.04
N PHE A 219 10.31 -4.62 -10.32
CA PHE A 219 10.47 -3.88 -11.57
C PHE A 219 11.91 -3.34 -11.74
N VAL A 220 12.44 -2.70 -10.71
CA VAL A 220 13.77 -2.07 -10.77
C VAL A 220 14.86 -3.12 -10.95
N VAL A 221 14.77 -4.27 -10.25
CA VAL A 221 15.67 -5.40 -10.47
C VAL A 221 15.56 -5.90 -11.91
N PHE A 222 14.33 -6.17 -12.36
CA PHE A 222 14.07 -6.65 -13.72
C PHE A 222 14.62 -5.70 -14.79
N PHE A 223 14.33 -4.40 -14.67
CA PHE A 223 14.74 -3.38 -15.63
C PHE A 223 16.26 -3.30 -15.80
N PHE A 224 16.99 -3.14 -14.70
CA PHE A 224 18.43 -2.96 -14.78
C PHE A 224 19.17 -4.23 -15.20
N VAL A 225 18.72 -5.40 -14.74
CA VAL A 225 19.30 -6.67 -15.16
C VAL A 225 19.05 -6.91 -16.65
N PHE A 226 17.83 -6.64 -17.13
CA PHE A 226 17.50 -6.72 -18.56
C PHE A 226 18.36 -5.78 -19.40
N LEU A 227 18.46 -4.51 -18.99
CA LEU A 227 19.23 -3.48 -19.70
C LEU A 227 20.70 -3.88 -19.83
N ILE A 228 21.34 -4.21 -18.69
CA ILE A 228 22.79 -4.49 -18.66
C ILE A 228 23.10 -5.77 -19.42
N SER A 229 22.32 -6.83 -19.24
CA SER A 229 22.55 -8.09 -19.94
C SER A 229 22.40 -7.92 -21.47
N GLY A 230 21.41 -7.13 -21.88
CA GLY A 230 21.19 -6.86 -23.29
C GLY A 230 22.33 -6.07 -23.96
N ILE A 231 22.76 -4.96 -23.32
CA ILE A 231 23.85 -4.14 -23.82
C ILE A 231 25.18 -4.92 -23.80
N ALA A 232 25.44 -5.69 -22.76
CA ALA A 232 26.67 -6.43 -22.61
C ALA A 232 26.89 -7.47 -23.73
N LEU A 233 25.88 -8.31 -24.02
CA LEU A 233 25.99 -9.28 -25.10
C LEU A 233 26.06 -8.58 -26.48
N LEU A 234 25.30 -7.51 -26.66
CA LEU A 234 25.38 -6.73 -27.90
C LEU A 234 26.78 -6.16 -28.13
N ARG A 235 27.40 -5.58 -27.11
CA ARG A 235 28.76 -5.04 -27.17
C ARG A 235 29.75 -6.11 -27.56
N GLU A 236 29.67 -7.32 -27.02
CA GLU A 236 30.54 -8.42 -27.41
C GLU A 236 30.35 -8.85 -28.86
N ARG A 237 29.14 -8.74 -29.40
CA ARG A 237 28.87 -9.01 -30.82
C ARG A 237 29.45 -7.93 -31.72
N THR A 238 29.21 -6.66 -31.40
CA THR A 238 29.66 -5.53 -32.23
C THR A 238 31.19 -5.33 -32.23
N THR A 239 31.86 -5.68 -31.14
CA THR A 239 33.33 -5.68 -31.03
C THR A 239 34.01 -6.90 -31.61
N GLY A 240 33.22 -7.87 -32.11
CA GLY A 240 33.76 -9.12 -32.69
C GLY A 240 34.29 -10.12 -31.66
N THR A 241 34.16 -9.81 -30.36
CA THR A 241 34.64 -10.69 -29.28
C THR A 241 33.87 -12.01 -29.24
N LEU A 242 32.57 -11.99 -29.50
CA LEU A 242 31.76 -13.18 -29.58
C LEU A 242 32.20 -14.09 -30.74
N ASN A 243 32.58 -13.52 -31.89
CA ASN A 243 33.08 -14.29 -33.03
C ASN A 243 34.38 -15.01 -32.70
N ARG A 244 35.30 -14.34 -31.99
CA ARG A 244 36.55 -14.97 -31.50
C ARG A 244 36.28 -16.11 -30.52
N LEU A 245 35.30 -15.96 -29.66
CA LEU A 245 34.86 -17.02 -28.72
C LEU A 245 34.28 -18.23 -29.49
N LEU A 246 33.44 -17.98 -30.51
CA LEU A 246 32.84 -19.02 -31.31
C LEU A 246 33.87 -19.76 -32.18
N ALA A 247 35.03 -19.18 -32.47
CA ALA A 247 36.16 -19.82 -33.12
C ALA A 247 36.94 -20.78 -32.19
N THR A 248 36.72 -20.71 -30.89
CA THR A 248 37.32 -21.64 -29.93
C THR A 248 36.44 -22.89 -29.75
N PRO A 249 36.96 -24.02 -29.26
CA PRO A 249 36.16 -25.25 -29.06
C PRO A 249 35.21 -25.19 -27.87
N VAL A 250 34.55 -24.04 -27.66
CA VAL A 250 33.54 -23.80 -26.59
C VAL A 250 32.14 -24.01 -27.15
N LYS A 251 31.31 -24.77 -26.46
CA LYS A 251 29.92 -25.00 -26.85
C LYS A 251 29.07 -23.74 -26.57
N ARG A 252 28.08 -23.47 -27.44
CA ARG A 252 27.17 -22.31 -27.28
C ARG A 252 26.46 -22.25 -25.92
N GLY A 253 26.04 -23.41 -25.43
CA GLY A 253 25.46 -23.52 -24.09
C GLY A 253 26.44 -23.14 -22.98
N GLU A 254 27.76 -23.42 -23.14
CA GLU A 254 28.79 -23.00 -22.19
C GLU A 254 29.00 -21.49 -22.20
N ILE A 255 28.85 -20.84 -23.37
CA ILE A 255 28.93 -19.38 -23.51
C ILE A 255 27.73 -18.73 -22.79
N ILE A 256 26.50 -19.18 -23.15
CA ILE A 256 25.27 -18.64 -22.54
C ILE A 256 25.26 -18.86 -21.03
N SER A 257 25.61 -20.06 -20.55
CA SER A 257 25.68 -20.35 -19.12
C SER A 257 26.76 -19.53 -18.41
N GLY A 258 27.87 -19.24 -19.09
CA GLY A 258 28.93 -18.35 -18.61
C GLY A 258 28.44 -16.91 -18.41
N TYR A 259 27.70 -16.38 -19.39
CA TYR A 259 27.06 -15.04 -19.27
C TYR A 259 25.98 -15.04 -18.19
N LEU A 260 25.12 -16.06 -18.18
CA LEU A 260 24.05 -16.16 -17.19
C LEU A 260 24.60 -16.21 -15.77
N ALA A 261 25.62 -17.00 -15.54
CA ALA A 261 26.25 -17.10 -14.23
C ALA A 261 27.06 -15.83 -13.88
N GLY A 262 27.82 -15.26 -14.83
CA GLY A 262 28.62 -14.06 -14.62
C GLY A 262 27.76 -12.84 -14.29
N TYR A 263 26.79 -12.51 -15.14
CA TYR A 263 25.85 -11.40 -14.86
C TYR A 263 24.87 -11.74 -13.74
N GLY A 264 24.53 -13.01 -13.56
CA GLY A 264 23.70 -13.50 -12.46
C GLY A 264 24.28 -13.19 -11.09
N ILE A 265 25.61 -13.26 -10.92
CA ILE A 265 26.29 -12.87 -9.67
C ILE A 265 26.04 -11.37 -9.37
N PHE A 266 26.17 -10.50 -10.36
CA PHE A 266 25.87 -9.08 -10.18
C PHE A 266 24.38 -8.84 -9.91
N ALA A 267 23.48 -9.57 -10.57
CA ALA A 267 22.05 -9.52 -10.31
C ALA A 267 21.69 -9.97 -8.88
N LEU A 268 22.39 -10.98 -8.36
CA LEU A 268 22.28 -11.41 -6.96
C LEU A 268 22.70 -10.28 -6.00
N ILE A 269 23.88 -9.68 -6.24
CA ILE A 269 24.39 -8.57 -5.41
C ILE A 269 23.41 -7.38 -5.48
N GLN A 270 22.91 -7.04 -6.67
CA GLN A 270 21.92 -6.01 -6.86
C GLN A 270 20.63 -6.29 -6.08
N THR A 271 20.12 -7.51 -6.15
CA THR A 271 18.93 -7.94 -5.42
C THR A 271 19.11 -7.78 -3.92
N LEU A 272 20.24 -8.28 -3.38
CA LEU A 272 20.55 -8.15 -1.95
C LEU A 272 20.65 -6.69 -1.53
N LEU A 273 21.29 -5.85 -2.35
CA LEU A 273 21.43 -4.42 -2.08
C LEU A 273 20.09 -3.70 -2.08
N ILE A 274 19.23 -3.96 -3.09
CA ILE A 274 17.89 -3.33 -3.20
C ILE A 274 16.98 -3.79 -2.06
N VAL A 275 16.94 -5.08 -1.76
CA VAL A 275 16.13 -5.63 -0.68
C VAL A 275 16.63 -5.11 0.68
N GLY A 276 17.93 -5.16 0.91
CA GLY A 276 18.55 -4.62 2.13
C GLY A 276 18.23 -3.12 2.30
N PHE A 277 18.42 -2.33 1.25
CA PHE A 277 18.10 -0.90 1.27
C PHE A 277 16.61 -0.65 1.57
N SER A 278 15.72 -1.41 0.96
CA SER A 278 14.27 -1.29 1.20
C SER A 278 13.89 -1.56 2.66
N ILE A 279 14.52 -2.55 3.28
CA ILE A 279 14.28 -2.87 4.70
C ILE A 279 14.87 -1.79 5.63
N TYR A 280 16.11 -1.37 5.41
CA TYR A 280 16.81 -0.48 6.34
C TYR A 280 16.48 1.00 6.14
N ALA A 281 16.35 1.46 4.89
CA ALA A 281 16.08 2.86 4.57
C ALA A 281 14.59 3.21 4.66
N PHE A 282 13.71 2.36 4.11
CA PHE A 282 12.26 2.62 4.10
C PHE A 282 11.54 1.95 5.26
N LYS A 283 12.22 1.12 6.06
CA LYS A 283 11.65 0.42 7.24
C LYS A 283 10.37 -0.36 6.92
N ILE A 284 10.33 -0.97 5.73
CA ILE A 284 9.15 -1.74 5.30
C ILE A 284 8.86 -2.88 6.26
N GLN A 285 7.58 -3.07 6.55
CA GLN A 285 7.11 -4.21 7.33
C GLN A 285 6.86 -5.39 6.39
N ILE A 286 7.65 -6.44 6.52
CA ILE A 286 7.50 -7.67 5.76
C ILE A 286 6.76 -8.67 6.63
N LEU A 287 5.50 -8.99 6.27
CA LEU A 287 4.70 -9.98 7.02
C LEU A 287 5.16 -11.42 6.76
N GLY A 288 5.72 -11.68 5.59
CA GLY A 288 6.23 -13.00 5.21
C GLY A 288 7.74 -13.15 5.40
N SER A 289 8.32 -14.18 4.75
CA SER A 289 9.74 -14.48 4.85
C SER A 289 10.59 -13.65 3.89
N ILE A 290 11.65 -13.03 4.40
CA ILE A 290 12.65 -12.31 3.59
C ILE A 290 13.29 -13.25 2.56
N TRP A 291 13.47 -14.52 2.89
CA TRP A 291 14.01 -15.52 1.96
C TRP A 291 13.10 -15.74 0.75
N ASN A 292 11.79 -15.74 0.94
CA ASN A 292 10.83 -15.81 -0.18
C ASN A 292 10.94 -14.60 -1.08
N MET A 293 11.06 -13.41 -0.49
CA MET A 293 11.26 -12.15 -1.20
C MET A 293 12.54 -12.17 -2.04
N LEU A 294 13.65 -12.61 -1.46
CA LEU A 294 14.92 -12.76 -2.17
C LEU A 294 14.82 -13.77 -3.31
N LEU A 295 14.21 -14.92 -3.08
CA LEU A 295 14.04 -15.97 -4.08
C LEU A 295 13.21 -15.50 -5.28
N ILE A 296 12.10 -14.81 -5.04
CA ILE A 296 11.27 -14.23 -6.12
C ILE A 296 12.10 -13.25 -6.96
N ASN A 297 12.83 -12.34 -6.31
CA ASN A 297 13.64 -11.36 -7.02
C ASN A 297 14.79 -11.99 -7.81
N ILE A 298 15.45 -13.00 -7.24
CA ILE A 298 16.51 -13.74 -7.93
C ILE A 298 15.96 -14.43 -9.18
N LEU A 299 14.82 -15.11 -9.08
CA LEU A 299 14.19 -15.74 -10.24
C LEU A 299 13.77 -14.70 -11.29
N LEU A 300 13.20 -13.59 -10.85
CA LEU A 300 12.82 -12.49 -11.72
C LEU A 300 14.04 -11.88 -12.43
N ALA A 301 15.16 -11.74 -11.71
CA ALA A 301 16.42 -11.29 -12.29
C ALA A 301 16.97 -12.27 -13.33
N PHE A 302 16.87 -13.58 -13.09
CA PHE A 302 17.24 -14.59 -14.09
C PHE A 302 16.35 -14.55 -15.33
N VAL A 303 15.05 -14.33 -15.18
CA VAL A 303 14.15 -14.12 -16.34
C VAL A 303 14.55 -12.88 -17.12
N ALA A 304 14.79 -11.76 -16.43
CA ALA A 304 15.23 -10.49 -17.03
C ALA A 304 16.55 -10.65 -17.80
N LEU A 305 17.51 -11.34 -17.17
CA LEU A 305 18.81 -11.66 -17.77
C LEU A 305 18.67 -12.48 -19.05
N ALA A 306 17.92 -13.58 -19.00
CA ALA A 306 17.68 -14.44 -20.15
C ALA A 306 16.93 -13.69 -21.26
N MET A 307 15.96 -12.87 -20.93
CA MET A 307 15.20 -12.05 -21.87
C MET A 307 16.06 -10.94 -22.48
N GLY A 308 16.90 -10.25 -21.69
CA GLY A 308 17.81 -9.23 -22.18
C GLY A 308 18.84 -9.79 -23.17
N LEU A 309 19.45 -10.93 -22.84
CA LEU A 309 20.33 -11.64 -23.74
C LEU A 309 19.63 -12.02 -25.07
N PHE A 310 18.39 -12.49 -24.99
CA PHE A 310 17.61 -12.87 -26.17
C PHE A 310 17.27 -11.66 -27.05
N ILE A 311 16.76 -10.58 -26.46
CA ILE A 311 16.39 -9.36 -27.20
C ILE A 311 17.62 -8.72 -27.84
N SER A 312 18.79 -8.77 -27.18
CA SER A 312 20.03 -8.26 -27.76
C SER A 312 20.40 -8.91 -29.11
N THR A 313 19.91 -10.12 -29.39
CA THR A 313 20.19 -10.80 -30.68
C THR A 313 19.52 -10.11 -31.87
N PHE A 314 18.50 -9.30 -31.65
CA PHE A 314 17.79 -8.53 -32.67
C PHE A 314 18.38 -7.13 -32.87
N ALA A 315 19.12 -6.61 -31.87
CA ALA A 315 19.73 -5.29 -31.92
C ALA A 315 21.05 -5.34 -32.74
N GLN A 316 21.30 -4.30 -33.55
CA GLN A 316 22.55 -4.11 -34.28
C GLN A 316 23.44 -3.03 -33.67
N SER A 317 22.90 -2.17 -32.82
CA SER A 317 23.62 -1.10 -32.12
C SER A 317 23.13 -0.92 -30.71
N GLU A 318 23.96 -0.32 -29.83
CA GLU A 318 23.54 0.00 -28.46
C GLU A 318 22.32 0.92 -28.44
N PHE A 319 22.22 1.84 -29.38
CA PHE A 319 21.06 2.72 -29.55
C PHE A 319 19.77 1.93 -29.84
N GLN A 320 19.85 0.95 -30.75
CA GLN A 320 18.69 0.10 -31.07
C GLN A 320 18.30 -0.79 -29.86
N MET A 321 19.28 -1.28 -29.08
CA MET A 321 18.98 -2.02 -27.85
C MET A 321 18.21 -1.15 -26.85
N VAL A 322 18.60 0.11 -26.69
CA VAL A 322 17.90 1.07 -25.83
C VAL A 322 16.48 1.33 -26.32
N GLN A 323 16.24 1.35 -27.64
CA GLN A 323 14.90 1.49 -28.21
C GLN A 323 13.98 0.28 -27.94
N PHE A 324 14.53 -0.92 -27.72
CA PHE A 324 13.73 -2.09 -27.33
C PHE A 324 13.23 -2.01 -25.87
N ILE A 325 13.87 -1.19 -25.01
CA ILE A 325 13.47 -1.06 -23.62
C ILE A 325 12.02 -0.58 -23.49
N PRO A 326 11.59 0.55 -24.10
CA PRO A 326 10.19 0.96 -24.05
C PRO A 326 9.22 -0.11 -24.52
N VAL A 327 9.56 -0.82 -25.58
CA VAL A 327 8.68 -1.83 -26.19
C VAL A 327 8.52 -3.06 -25.29
N VAL A 328 9.59 -3.47 -24.60
CA VAL A 328 9.61 -4.71 -23.80
C VAL A 328 9.29 -4.42 -22.33
N VAL A 329 9.85 -3.35 -21.76
CA VAL A 329 9.81 -3.11 -20.30
C VAL A 329 8.61 -2.28 -19.89
N ILE A 330 8.17 -1.30 -20.71
CA ILE A 330 6.99 -0.49 -20.36
C ILE A 330 5.72 -1.35 -20.21
N PRO A 331 5.40 -2.29 -21.13
CA PRO A 331 4.29 -3.19 -20.90
C PRO A 331 4.42 -4.01 -19.61
N GLN A 332 5.63 -4.44 -19.28
CA GLN A 332 5.88 -5.19 -18.04
C GLN A 332 5.42 -4.42 -16.78
N ILE A 333 5.76 -3.13 -16.69
CA ILE A 333 5.38 -2.32 -15.53
C ILE A 333 3.88 -2.04 -15.50
N PHE A 334 3.24 -1.78 -16.63
CA PHE A 334 1.78 -1.57 -16.68
C PHE A 334 1.01 -2.79 -16.20
N PHE A 335 1.45 -3.98 -16.55
CA PHE A 335 0.83 -5.24 -16.17
C PHE A 335 1.41 -5.85 -14.88
N SER A 336 2.30 -5.17 -14.17
CA SER A 336 2.89 -5.67 -12.91
C SER A 336 1.94 -5.71 -11.72
N GLY A 337 0.77 -5.08 -11.82
CA GLY A 337 -0.19 -4.95 -10.73
C GLY A 337 -0.24 -3.55 -10.09
N ILE A 338 0.51 -2.57 -10.62
CA ILE A 338 0.36 -1.15 -10.25
C ILE A 338 -1.08 -0.70 -10.50
N ILE A 339 -1.62 -1.08 -11.65
CA ILE A 339 -3.04 -0.96 -11.94
C ILE A 339 -3.66 -2.34 -11.70
N PRO A 340 -4.67 -2.47 -10.82
CA PRO A 340 -5.33 -3.74 -10.57
C PRO A 340 -5.85 -4.36 -11.87
N ILE A 341 -5.44 -5.59 -12.16
CA ILE A 341 -5.76 -6.24 -13.45
C ILE A 341 -7.26 -6.48 -13.59
N ASP A 342 -7.94 -6.72 -12.48
CA ASP A 342 -9.40 -6.92 -12.46
C ASP A 342 -10.19 -5.65 -12.86
N GLN A 343 -9.55 -4.48 -12.81
CA GLN A 343 -10.13 -3.21 -13.28
C GLN A 343 -9.82 -2.90 -14.75
N MET A 344 -8.95 -3.70 -15.39
CA MET A 344 -8.62 -3.57 -16.80
C MET A 344 -9.73 -4.18 -17.68
N ALA A 345 -9.81 -3.70 -18.93
CA ALA A 345 -10.70 -4.30 -19.92
C ALA A 345 -10.42 -5.81 -20.07
N ASN A 346 -11.48 -6.61 -20.24
CA ASN A 346 -11.37 -8.07 -20.26
C ASN A 346 -10.36 -8.63 -21.27
N TRP A 347 -10.13 -7.95 -22.39
CA TRP A 347 -9.16 -8.34 -23.41
C TRP A 347 -7.70 -8.05 -23.00
N LEU A 348 -7.46 -7.13 -22.05
CA LEU A 348 -6.11 -6.82 -21.55
C LEU A 348 -5.65 -7.80 -20.46
N GLN A 349 -6.57 -8.40 -19.72
CA GLN A 349 -6.23 -9.33 -18.64
C GLN A 349 -5.38 -10.54 -19.09
N PRO A 350 -5.67 -11.19 -20.24
CA PRO A 350 -4.80 -12.25 -20.78
C PRO A 350 -3.40 -11.76 -21.12
N VAL A 351 -3.24 -10.50 -21.56
CA VAL A 351 -1.92 -9.91 -21.87
C VAL A 351 -1.05 -9.82 -20.62
N ALA A 352 -1.62 -9.49 -19.48
CA ALA A 352 -0.88 -9.48 -18.21
C ALA A 352 -0.27 -10.85 -17.88
N ARG A 353 -0.96 -11.94 -18.21
CA ARG A 353 -0.50 -13.32 -17.94
C ARG A 353 0.69 -13.75 -18.80
N ILE A 354 0.98 -13.05 -19.89
CA ILE A 354 2.16 -13.29 -20.73
C ILE A 354 3.39 -12.52 -20.19
N MET A 355 3.20 -11.65 -19.22
CA MET A 355 4.26 -10.80 -18.67
C MET A 355 4.90 -11.44 -17.42
N PRO A 356 6.21 -11.79 -17.46
CA PRO A 356 6.88 -12.39 -16.30
C PRO A 356 6.88 -11.49 -15.07
N LEU A 357 7.00 -10.16 -15.23
CA LEU A 357 6.98 -9.22 -14.11
C LEU A 357 5.66 -9.27 -13.32
N TYR A 358 4.54 -9.56 -13.98
CA TYR A 358 3.25 -9.76 -13.31
C TYR A 358 3.31 -10.81 -12.20
N TYR A 359 3.92 -11.96 -12.49
CA TYR A 359 4.05 -13.04 -11.52
C TYR A 359 5.03 -12.71 -10.40
N GLY A 360 6.15 -12.08 -10.74
CA GLY A 360 7.15 -11.64 -9.77
C GLY A 360 6.60 -10.58 -8.82
N ALA A 361 6.02 -9.52 -9.34
CA ALA A 361 5.44 -8.43 -8.57
C ALA A 361 4.27 -8.91 -7.69
N SER A 362 3.36 -9.71 -8.26
CA SER A 362 2.24 -10.28 -7.50
C SER A 362 2.70 -11.26 -6.42
N ALA A 363 3.77 -12.03 -6.63
CA ALA A 363 4.34 -12.89 -5.60
C ALA A 363 4.98 -12.04 -4.48
N MET A 364 5.69 -10.97 -4.85
CA MET A 364 6.29 -10.03 -3.90
C MET A 364 5.26 -9.36 -3.00
N SER A 365 4.19 -8.77 -3.57
CA SER A 365 3.10 -8.17 -2.80
C SER A 365 2.45 -9.19 -1.87
N ASN A 366 2.20 -10.42 -2.34
CA ASN A 366 1.62 -11.46 -1.49
C ASN A 366 2.52 -11.84 -0.31
N VAL A 367 3.84 -11.88 -0.49
CA VAL A 367 4.79 -12.17 0.61
C VAL A 367 4.88 -10.98 1.56
N ILE A 368 5.06 -9.77 1.05
CA ILE A 368 5.31 -8.58 1.87
C ILE A 368 4.04 -8.14 2.61
N GLU A 369 2.90 -8.04 1.90
CA GLU A 369 1.67 -7.47 2.42
C GLU A 369 0.75 -8.49 3.10
N LYS A 370 0.75 -9.75 2.60
CA LYS A 370 -0.19 -10.80 3.05
C LYS A 370 0.47 -11.92 3.82
N GLY A 371 1.81 -11.92 3.93
CA GLY A 371 2.55 -12.93 4.68
C GLY A 371 2.51 -14.34 4.10
N PHE A 372 2.34 -14.46 2.76
CA PHE A 372 2.26 -15.76 2.08
C PHE A 372 3.52 -16.60 2.32
N THR A 373 3.27 -17.90 2.52
CA THR A 373 4.34 -18.89 2.72
C THR A 373 4.95 -19.31 1.39
N PHE A 374 6.04 -20.11 1.46
CA PHE A 374 6.68 -20.66 0.26
C PHE A 374 5.71 -21.47 -0.61
N MET A 375 4.83 -22.28 0.01
CA MET A 375 3.86 -23.11 -0.71
C MET A 375 2.83 -22.27 -1.49
N ASP A 376 2.42 -21.12 -0.94
CA ASP A 376 1.44 -20.25 -1.57
C ASP A 376 1.98 -19.54 -2.81
N ILE A 377 3.30 -19.28 -2.85
CA ILE A 377 3.97 -18.63 -3.98
C ILE A 377 4.52 -19.62 -5.00
N LEU A 378 4.59 -20.90 -4.68
CA LEU A 378 5.21 -21.94 -5.51
C LEU A 378 4.66 -21.98 -6.96
N PRO A 379 3.35 -21.84 -7.23
CA PRO A 379 2.85 -21.80 -8.59
C PRO A 379 3.42 -20.62 -9.41
N LYS A 380 3.58 -19.45 -8.81
CA LYS A 380 4.14 -18.27 -9.46
C LYS A 380 5.65 -18.43 -9.73
N LEU A 381 6.38 -19.03 -8.78
CA LEU A 381 7.79 -19.39 -8.97
C LEU A 381 7.97 -20.36 -10.13
N GLY A 382 7.10 -21.38 -10.22
CA GLY A 382 7.10 -22.34 -11.33
C GLY A 382 6.91 -21.66 -12.69
N ILE A 383 6.02 -20.66 -12.78
CA ILE A 383 5.81 -19.89 -14.02
C ILE A 383 7.07 -19.06 -14.35
N LEU A 384 7.70 -18.42 -13.36
CA LEU A 384 8.94 -17.67 -13.58
C LEU A 384 10.08 -18.57 -14.07
N ILE A 385 10.22 -19.76 -13.50
CA ILE A 385 11.17 -20.77 -13.98
C ILE A 385 10.85 -21.17 -15.44
N GLY A 386 9.59 -21.34 -15.77
CA GLY A 386 9.13 -21.60 -17.13
C GLY A 386 9.54 -20.49 -18.10
N PHE A 387 9.37 -19.22 -17.75
CA PHE A 387 9.83 -18.08 -18.54
C PHE A 387 11.36 -18.06 -18.70
N ALA A 388 12.10 -18.28 -17.60
CA ALA A 388 13.56 -18.37 -17.67
C ALA A 388 14.01 -19.48 -18.63
N ALA A 389 13.45 -20.67 -18.53
CA ALA A 389 13.76 -21.79 -19.40
C ALA A 389 13.41 -21.48 -20.88
N LEU A 390 12.24 -20.88 -21.13
CA LEU A 390 11.79 -20.48 -22.48
C LEU A 390 12.80 -19.52 -23.12
N PHE A 391 13.17 -18.43 -22.43
CA PHE A 391 14.14 -17.47 -22.98
C PHE A 391 15.54 -18.07 -23.12
N LEU A 392 15.96 -18.99 -22.24
CA LEU A 392 17.21 -19.72 -22.41
C LEU A 392 17.22 -20.59 -23.68
N ILE A 393 16.13 -21.30 -23.94
CA ILE A 393 15.98 -22.08 -25.16
C ILE A 393 16.06 -21.16 -26.39
N PHE A 394 15.36 -20.03 -26.36
CA PHE A 394 15.41 -19.04 -27.44
C PHE A 394 16.83 -18.48 -27.65
N ASN A 395 17.58 -18.20 -26.57
CA ASN A 395 18.98 -17.79 -26.66
C ASN A 395 19.84 -18.83 -27.37
N ILE A 396 19.72 -20.12 -26.98
CA ILE A 396 20.49 -21.22 -27.60
C ILE A 396 20.13 -21.38 -29.09
N MET A 397 18.84 -21.23 -29.40
CA MET A 397 18.37 -21.34 -30.80
C MET A 397 18.84 -20.14 -31.63
N SER A 398 18.77 -18.92 -31.10
CA SER A 398 19.21 -17.71 -31.79
C SER A 398 20.69 -17.73 -32.09
N MET A 399 21.53 -18.23 -31.19
CA MET A 399 22.98 -18.39 -31.46
C MET A 399 23.31 -19.41 -32.56
N ARG A 400 22.35 -20.26 -32.99
CA ARG A 400 22.57 -21.14 -34.13
C ARG A 400 22.69 -20.38 -35.46
N ARG A 401 22.05 -19.23 -35.60
CA ARG A 401 22.10 -18.39 -36.81
C ARG A 401 23.46 -17.72 -37.04
N TYR A 402 24.25 -17.48 -35.98
CA TYR A 402 25.55 -16.80 -36.10
C TYR A 402 26.70 -17.67 -36.64
N ARG A 403 26.49 -18.93 -36.91
CA ARG A 403 27.54 -19.83 -37.47
C ARG A 403 27.46 -20.01 -39.00
N GLN A 404 26.57 -19.31 -39.67
CA GLN A 404 26.37 -19.46 -41.13
C GLN A 404 27.02 -18.34 -41.98
N VAL A 405 28.06 -17.69 -41.42
CA VAL A 405 28.92 -16.77 -42.22
C VAL A 405 30.35 -17.26 -42.17
#